data_fd3a8781c5a8720a8e5483f10d626143
#
_entry.id   fd3a8781c5a8720a8e5483f10d626143
#
_cell.length_a   1.000
_cell.length_b   1.000
_cell.length_c   1.000
_cell.angle_alpha   90.00
_cell.angle_beta   90.00
_cell.angle_gamma   90.00
#
_symmetry.space_group_name_H-M   'P 1'
#
loop_
_entity.id
_entity.type
_entity.pdbx_description
1 polymer ?
#
loop_
_entity_poly.entity_id
_entity_poly.type
_entity_poly.pdbx_seq_one_letter_code
_entity_poly.pdbx_strand_id
1 'polypeptide(L)'
;MAEANLIGGSEEDRKEILRLHEKYIDVNTRFDWENLTPIYSPSPEATYFNLNGHTYNGRDHWIRLWKFYGPNVQSTYWTPFDMGGVVTGDLGVVWCHRKTRRQWTGKEPPPRDINYDNTEFISRSTMVFRKEDGQWRVVHAHFSPADSGPRPGDV
;
A
#
# COMPACT_ATOMS: atom_id res chain seq x y z
N MET A 1 -0.38 15.59 -8.60
CA MET A 1 -0.57 15.02 -7.25
C MET A 1 -2.05 14.89 -6.95
N ALA A 2 -2.47 13.75 -6.46
CA ALA A 2 -3.83 13.63 -5.94
C ALA A 2 -3.93 14.48 -4.68
N GLU A 3 -4.91 15.38 -4.60
CA GLU A 3 -5.20 16.07 -3.36
C GLU A 3 -5.73 15.05 -2.35
N ALA A 4 -5.08 15.00 -1.20
CA ALA A 4 -5.50 14.13 -0.12
C ALA A 4 -6.09 14.98 1.00
N ASN A 5 -7.32 14.65 1.38
CA ASN A 5 -8.00 15.28 2.51
C ASN A 5 -7.83 14.40 3.74
N LEU A 6 -6.81 14.70 4.55
CA LEU A 6 -6.71 14.13 5.89
C LEU A 6 -7.41 15.06 6.88
N ILE A 7 -8.23 14.47 7.74
CA ILE A 7 -9.02 15.17 8.75
C ILE A 7 -8.46 14.85 10.14
N GLY A 8 -8.41 15.85 11.01
CA GLY A 8 -8.00 15.68 12.41
C GLY A 8 -6.49 15.74 12.62
N GLY A 9 -6.08 15.56 13.85
CA GLY A 9 -4.68 15.64 14.25
C GLY A 9 -4.06 17.03 14.00
N SER A 10 -2.74 17.11 14.17
CA SER A 10 -2.00 18.33 13.84
C SER A 10 -1.71 18.39 12.34
N GLU A 11 -1.48 19.61 11.84
CA GLU A 11 -1.04 19.81 10.46
C GLU A 11 0.30 19.08 10.20
N GLU A 12 1.20 19.11 11.15
CA GLU A 12 2.49 18.43 11.08
C GLU A 12 2.33 16.92 10.90
N ASP A 13 1.47 16.29 11.70
CA ASP A 13 1.20 14.85 11.61
C ASP A 13 0.54 14.49 10.28
N ARG A 14 -0.43 15.27 9.82
CA ARG A 14 -1.05 15.03 8.50
C ARG A 14 -0.04 15.11 7.37
N LYS A 15 0.82 16.11 7.38
CA LYS A 15 1.88 16.27 6.36
C LYS A 15 2.87 15.11 6.39
N GLU A 16 3.27 14.67 7.58
CA GLU A 16 4.22 13.55 7.70
C GLU A 16 3.62 12.23 7.21
N ILE A 17 2.37 11.94 7.56
CA ILE A 17 1.66 10.74 7.09
C ILE A 17 1.54 10.76 5.56
N LEU A 18 1.17 11.90 4.96
CA LEU A 18 1.09 12.02 3.50
C LEU A 18 2.45 11.84 2.84
N ARG A 19 3.50 12.39 3.43
CA ARG A 19 4.87 12.22 2.93
C ARG A 19 5.29 10.74 2.93
N LEU A 20 4.97 10.02 4.00
CA LEU A 20 5.26 8.59 4.09
C LEU A 20 4.44 7.78 3.08
N HIS A 21 3.19 8.13 2.88
CA HIS A 21 2.34 7.47 1.89
C HIS A 21 2.88 7.70 0.47
N GLU A 22 3.28 8.92 0.14
CA GLU A 22 3.89 9.25 -1.15
C GLU A 22 5.20 8.49 -1.35
N LYS A 23 6.05 8.44 -0.32
CA LYS A 23 7.28 7.64 -0.35
C LYS A 23 6.98 6.16 -0.56
N TYR A 24 5.97 5.63 0.13
CA TYR A 24 5.53 4.24 -0.06
C TYR A 24 5.16 3.97 -1.53
N ILE A 25 4.34 4.81 -2.14
CA ILE A 25 3.94 4.64 -3.54
C ILE A 25 5.17 4.64 -4.47
N ASP A 26 6.09 5.57 -4.28
CA ASP A 26 7.29 5.68 -5.11
C ASP A 26 8.18 4.44 -5.00
N VAL A 27 8.55 4.05 -3.79
CA VAL A 27 9.49 2.93 -3.60
C VAL A 27 8.84 1.56 -3.85
N ASN A 28 7.51 1.45 -3.64
CA ASN A 28 6.77 0.22 -3.94
C ASN A 28 6.71 -0.06 -5.46
N THR A 29 6.66 0.98 -6.28
CA THR A 29 6.67 0.83 -7.74
C THR A 29 7.92 0.08 -8.23
N ARG A 30 9.03 0.25 -7.53
CA ARG A 30 10.31 -0.40 -7.86
C ARG A 30 10.59 -1.65 -7.01
N PHE A 31 9.69 -2.01 -6.08
CA PHE A 31 9.92 -3.04 -5.05
C PHE A 31 11.24 -2.84 -4.30
N ASP A 32 11.58 -1.60 -4.03
CA ASP A 32 12.78 -1.19 -3.32
C ASP A 32 12.63 -1.46 -1.83
N TRP A 33 12.84 -2.71 -1.45
CA TRP A 33 12.60 -3.19 -0.09
C TRP A 33 13.51 -2.51 0.94
N GLU A 34 14.69 -2.07 0.57
CA GLU A 34 15.59 -1.35 1.47
C GLU A 34 15.00 -0.01 1.92
N ASN A 35 14.39 0.71 1.00
CA ASN A 35 13.72 1.98 1.30
C ASN A 35 12.29 1.81 1.80
N LEU A 36 11.66 0.67 1.53
CA LEU A 36 10.34 0.33 2.09
C LEU A 36 10.40 -0.04 3.58
N THR A 37 11.42 -0.77 3.99
CA THR A 37 11.54 -1.31 5.35
C THR A 37 11.32 -0.26 6.45
N PRO A 38 11.93 0.94 6.39
CA PRO A 38 11.76 1.94 7.45
C PRO A 38 10.34 2.52 7.56
N ILE A 39 9.52 2.39 6.51
CA ILE A 39 8.14 2.89 6.51
C ILE A 39 7.25 2.03 7.41
N TYR A 40 7.58 0.74 7.53
CA TYR A 40 6.80 -0.24 8.27
C TYR A 40 7.29 -0.41 9.70
N SER A 41 6.33 -0.61 10.62
CA SER A 41 6.63 -0.80 12.03
C SER A 41 7.39 -2.11 12.26
N PRO A 42 8.42 -2.11 13.13
CA PRO A 42 9.07 -3.35 13.56
C PRO A 42 8.26 -4.13 14.60
N SER A 43 7.10 -3.61 15.03
CA SER A 43 6.26 -4.28 16.01
C SER A 43 5.83 -5.66 15.54
N PRO A 44 5.92 -6.72 16.39
CA PRO A 44 5.52 -8.07 16.00
C PRO A 44 4.01 -8.21 15.73
N GLU A 45 3.20 -7.27 16.20
CA GLU A 45 1.75 -7.25 15.99
C GLU A 45 1.33 -6.63 14.65
N ALA A 46 2.26 -6.04 13.91
CA ALA A 46 1.97 -5.48 12.59
C ALA A 46 1.56 -6.60 11.61
N THR A 47 0.47 -6.37 10.87
CA THR A 47 -0.08 -7.34 9.94
C THR A 47 -0.46 -6.69 8.63
N TYR A 48 -0.42 -7.49 7.56
CA TYR A 48 -0.70 -6.97 6.21
C TYR A 48 -1.53 -7.97 5.44
N PHE A 49 -2.65 -7.51 4.89
CA PHE A 49 -3.51 -8.28 3.99
C PHE A 49 -3.22 -7.85 2.57
N ASN A 50 -2.50 -8.69 1.85
CA ASN A 50 -2.03 -8.33 0.53
C ASN A 50 -3.09 -8.55 -0.56
N LEU A 51 -2.87 -7.87 -1.67
CA LEU A 51 -3.71 -7.97 -2.86
C LEU A 51 -3.79 -9.41 -3.41
N ASN A 52 -2.79 -10.25 -3.14
CA ASN A 52 -2.77 -11.67 -3.50
C ASN A 52 -3.65 -12.55 -2.60
N GLY A 53 -4.36 -11.99 -1.64
CA GLY A 53 -5.23 -12.70 -0.71
C GLY A 53 -4.53 -13.34 0.48
N HIS A 54 -3.21 -13.21 0.59
CA HIS A 54 -2.43 -13.78 1.69
C HIS A 54 -2.22 -12.77 2.82
N THR A 55 -2.08 -13.29 4.04
CA THR A 55 -1.75 -12.51 5.23
C THR A 55 -0.26 -12.62 5.53
N TYR A 56 0.35 -11.48 5.82
CA TYR A 56 1.76 -11.39 6.20
C TYR A 56 1.85 -10.85 7.61
N ASN A 57 2.57 -11.55 8.47
CA ASN A 57 2.69 -11.24 9.89
C ASN A 57 4.06 -10.67 10.18
N GLY A 58 4.10 -9.40 10.58
CA GLY A 58 5.34 -8.69 10.88
C GLY A 58 6.06 -8.15 9.65
N ARG A 59 6.92 -7.17 9.91
CA ARG A 59 7.65 -6.46 8.87
C ARG A 59 8.55 -7.37 8.03
N ASP A 60 9.27 -8.28 8.66
CA ASP A 60 10.22 -9.15 7.94
C ASP A 60 9.49 -10.10 6.98
N HIS A 61 8.33 -10.61 7.38
CA HIS A 61 7.49 -11.43 6.50
C HIS A 61 6.99 -10.61 5.30
N TRP A 62 6.56 -9.38 5.55
CA TRP A 62 6.10 -8.45 4.52
C TRP A 62 7.20 -8.09 3.52
N ILE A 63 8.42 -7.83 4.02
CA ILE A 63 9.56 -7.48 3.17
C ILE A 63 10.01 -8.67 2.31
N ARG A 64 9.87 -9.91 2.79
CA ARG A 64 10.16 -11.09 1.97
C ARG A 64 9.29 -11.15 0.71
N LEU A 65 8.05 -10.63 0.77
CA LEU A 65 7.21 -10.50 -0.42
C LEU A 65 7.83 -9.54 -1.44
N TRP A 66 8.34 -8.39 -1.00
CA TRP A 66 9.01 -7.45 -1.90
C TRP A 66 10.29 -8.04 -2.51
N LYS A 67 11.02 -8.81 -1.75
CA LYS A 67 12.20 -9.53 -2.25
C LYS A 67 11.83 -10.56 -3.30
N PHE A 68 10.67 -11.17 -3.18
CA PHE A 68 10.13 -12.07 -4.19
C PHE A 68 9.69 -11.30 -5.45
N TYR A 69 8.98 -10.20 -5.28
CA TYR A 69 8.49 -9.43 -6.43
C TYR A 69 9.60 -8.73 -7.20
N GLY A 70 10.61 -8.21 -6.53
CA GLY A 70 11.66 -7.41 -7.16
C GLY A 70 12.22 -8.01 -8.44
N PRO A 71 12.72 -9.27 -8.44
CA PRO A 71 13.26 -9.89 -9.65
C PRO A 71 12.21 -10.44 -10.61
N ASN A 72 10.94 -10.51 -10.22
CA ASN A 72 9.91 -11.23 -10.96
C ASN A 72 8.80 -10.34 -11.53
N VAL A 73 8.68 -9.12 -11.06
CA VAL A 73 7.61 -8.21 -11.47
C VAL A 73 8.18 -6.86 -11.85
N GLN A 74 7.78 -6.36 -13.00
CA GLN A 74 8.05 -5.00 -13.42
C GLN A 74 6.76 -4.19 -13.29
N SER A 75 6.76 -3.18 -12.43
CA SER A 75 5.66 -2.25 -12.30
C SER A 75 5.89 -1.03 -13.18
N THR A 76 4.85 -0.63 -13.91
CA THR A 76 4.91 0.59 -14.72
C THR A 76 4.50 1.80 -13.88
N TYR A 77 3.40 1.67 -13.13
CA TYR A 77 2.91 2.72 -12.22
C TYR A 77 1.96 2.17 -11.16
N TRP A 78 1.87 2.94 -10.09
CA TRP A 78 0.89 2.82 -9.03
C TRP A 78 0.39 4.22 -8.73
N THR A 79 -0.69 4.65 -9.36
CA THR A 79 -1.16 6.03 -9.26
C THR A 79 -2.35 6.11 -8.32
N PRO A 80 -2.20 6.74 -7.14
CA PRO A 80 -3.31 6.89 -6.21
C PRO A 80 -4.31 7.93 -6.68
N PHE A 81 -5.58 7.72 -6.35
CA PHE A 81 -6.66 8.69 -6.55
C PHE A 81 -7.75 8.45 -5.51
N ASP A 82 -8.67 9.39 -5.34
CA ASP A 82 -9.72 9.35 -4.32
C ASP A 82 -9.13 9.10 -2.92
N MET A 83 -8.05 9.81 -2.60
CA MET A 83 -7.35 9.64 -1.34
C MET A 83 -8.03 10.42 -0.23
N GLY A 84 -8.23 9.77 0.92
CA GLY A 84 -8.73 10.38 2.13
C GLY A 84 -8.13 9.72 3.36
N GLY A 85 -8.43 10.28 4.53
CA GLY A 85 -7.95 9.70 5.77
C GLY A 85 -8.32 10.52 6.99
N VAL A 86 -8.03 9.94 8.15
CA VAL A 86 -8.28 10.54 9.46
C VAL A 86 -7.05 10.34 10.34
N VAL A 87 -6.78 11.34 11.18
CA VAL A 87 -5.69 11.30 12.16
C VAL A 87 -6.28 11.65 13.53
N THR A 88 -5.94 10.87 14.54
CA THR A 88 -6.32 11.15 15.93
C THR A 88 -5.24 10.65 16.87
N GLY A 89 -4.67 11.54 17.70
CA GLY A 89 -3.55 11.18 18.57
C GLY A 89 -2.40 10.55 17.77
N ASP A 90 -1.99 9.37 18.19
CA ASP A 90 -0.88 8.62 17.59
C ASP A 90 -1.32 7.63 16.50
N LEU A 91 -2.57 7.75 16.01
CA LEU A 91 -3.11 6.90 14.95
C LEU A 91 -3.55 7.71 13.75
N GLY A 92 -3.29 7.17 12.57
CA GLY A 92 -3.78 7.71 11.32
C GLY A 92 -4.20 6.58 10.38
N VAL A 93 -5.22 6.84 9.57
CA VAL A 93 -5.70 5.91 8.55
C VAL A 93 -5.76 6.66 7.22
N VAL A 94 -5.17 6.08 6.18
CA VAL A 94 -5.21 6.63 4.82
C VAL A 94 -5.77 5.56 3.89
N TRP A 95 -6.75 5.94 3.08
CA TRP A 95 -7.31 5.07 2.06
C TRP A 95 -7.24 5.73 0.70
N CYS A 96 -7.17 4.92 -0.35
CA CYS A 96 -7.24 5.40 -1.73
C CYS A 96 -7.58 4.26 -2.70
N HIS A 97 -7.98 4.65 -3.90
CA HIS A 97 -7.91 3.80 -5.07
C HIS A 97 -6.54 3.98 -5.73
N ARG A 98 -6.11 2.99 -6.52
CA ARG A 98 -4.84 3.07 -7.25
C ARG A 98 -5.01 2.46 -8.64
N LYS A 99 -4.61 3.20 -9.64
CA LYS A 99 -4.39 2.64 -10.99
C LYS A 99 -3.05 1.94 -10.97
N THR A 100 -3.06 0.67 -11.34
CA THR A 100 -1.87 -0.19 -11.26
C THR A 100 -1.66 -0.87 -12.61
N ARG A 101 -0.42 -0.88 -13.06
CA ARG A 101 0.00 -1.64 -14.25
C ARG A 101 1.30 -2.33 -13.93
N ARG A 102 1.35 -3.65 -14.17
CA ARG A 102 2.53 -4.46 -13.89
C ARG A 102 2.58 -5.68 -14.78
N GLN A 103 3.79 -6.25 -14.95
CA GLN A 103 4.05 -7.38 -15.80
C GLN A 103 4.92 -8.39 -15.07
N TRP A 104 4.63 -9.67 -15.25
CA TRP A 104 5.48 -10.75 -14.79
C TRP A 104 6.68 -10.90 -15.74
N THR A 105 7.88 -10.88 -15.16
CA THR A 105 9.14 -11.03 -15.90
C THR A 105 10.00 -12.17 -15.37
N GLY A 106 9.50 -12.90 -14.39
CA GLY A 106 10.21 -14.04 -13.79
C GLY A 106 10.29 -15.25 -14.72
N LYS A 107 11.22 -16.15 -14.42
CA LYS A 107 11.44 -17.37 -15.20
C LYS A 107 10.36 -18.43 -14.93
N GLU A 108 9.90 -18.50 -13.68
CA GLU A 108 8.84 -19.42 -13.29
C GLU A 108 7.46 -18.82 -13.61
N PRO A 109 6.40 -19.65 -13.78
CA PRO A 109 5.06 -19.12 -13.97
C PRO A 109 4.61 -18.22 -12.83
N PRO A 110 3.84 -17.14 -13.11
CA PRO A 110 3.35 -16.25 -12.07
C PRO A 110 2.36 -16.94 -11.13
N PRO A 111 2.28 -16.50 -9.87
CA PRO A 111 1.20 -16.89 -8.97
C PRO A 111 -0.17 -16.55 -9.57
N ARG A 112 -1.20 -17.34 -9.22
CA ARG A 112 -2.58 -17.11 -9.69
C ARG A 112 -3.32 -16.15 -8.75
N ASP A 113 -2.80 -14.96 -8.56
CA ASP A 113 -3.39 -14.06 -7.57
C ASP A 113 -3.91 -12.76 -8.18
N ILE A 114 -3.27 -12.17 -9.16
CA ILE A 114 -3.69 -10.91 -9.78
C ILE A 114 -3.06 -10.73 -11.16
N ASN A 115 -3.52 -9.65 -11.84
CA ASN A 115 -3.05 -9.32 -13.19
C ASN A 115 -1.57 -9.01 -13.26
N TYR A 116 -0.85 -9.86 -14.01
CA TYR A 116 0.55 -9.67 -14.34
C TYR A 116 0.78 -9.53 -15.85
N ASP A 117 -0.27 -9.18 -16.59
CA ASP A 117 -0.30 -9.18 -18.06
C ASP A 117 -0.07 -7.80 -18.67
N ASN A 118 0.41 -6.85 -17.87
CA ASN A 118 0.64 -5.47 -18.28
C ASN A 118 -0.64 -4.70 -18.67
N THR A 119 -1.81 -5.15 -18.23
CA THR A 119 -3.05 -4.37 -18.35
C THR A 119 -3.29 -3.55 -17.08
N GLU A 120 -3.91 -2.38 -17.24
CA GLU A 120 -4.29 -1.56 -16.10
C GLU A 120 -5.44 -2.17 -15.33
N PHE A 121 -5.32 -2.20 -14.02
CA PHE A 121 -6.43 -2.53 -13.11
C PHE A 121 -6.47 -1.56 -11.95
N ILE A 122 -7.61 -1.49 -11.27
CA ILE A 122 -7.78 -0.65 -10.10
C ILE A 122 -7.74 -1.52 -8.85
N SER A 123 -6.92 -1.13 -7.90
CA SER A 123 -6.88 -1.71 -6.58
C SER A 123 -7.25 -0.65 -5.54
N ARG A 124 -7.50 -1.11 -4.33
CA ARG A 124 -7.82 -0.26 -3.18
C ARG A 124 -6.85 -0.55 -2.06
N SER A 125 -6.51 0.46 -1.29
CA SER A 125 -5.68 0.30 -0.11
C SER A 125 -6.24 1.05 1.08
N THR A 126 -6.08 0.46 2.25
CA THR A 126 -6.27 1.12 3.54
C THR A 126 -5.00 0.87 4.35
N MET A 127 -4.35 1.93 4.80
CA MET A 127 -3.12 1.84 5.57
C MET A 127 -3.32 2.51 6.92
N VAL A 128 -2.92 1.81 7.96
CA VAL A 128 -2.96 2.31 9.34
C VAL A 128 -1.55 2.71 9.75
N PHE A 129 -1.41 3.96 10.16
CA PHE A 129 -0.17 4.56 10.65
C PHE A 129 -0.25 4.71 12.16
N ARG A 130 0.84 4.45 12.84
CA ARG A 130 0.98 4.68 14.27
C ARG A 130 2.27 5.45 14.56
N LYS A 131 2.19 6.44 15.44
CA LYS A 131 3.36 7.18 15.88
C LYS A 131 4.05 6.38 16.98
N GLU A 132 5.25 5.92 16.70
CA GLU A 132 6.07 5.09 17.57
C GLU A 132 7.39 5.80 17.84
N ASP A 133 7.69 6.07 19.09
CA ASP A 133 8.93 6.80 19.47
C ASP A 133 9.12 8.11 18.69
N GLY A 134 8.02 8.84 18.50
CA GLY A 134 8.02 10.10 17.77
C GLY A 134 8.03 9.98 16.24
N GLN A 135 7.97 8.77 15.69
CA GLN A 135 7.99 8.53 14.24
C GLN A 135 6.73 7.79 13.77
N TRP A 136 6.15 8.27 12.70
CA TRP A 136 5.02 7.58 12.07
C TRP A 136 5.49 6.38 11.26
N ARG A 137 4.82 5.22 11.45
CA ARG A 137 5.07 3.97 10.72
C ARG A 137 3.78 3.26 10.42
N VAL A 138 3.78 2.46 9.37
CA VAL A 138 2.64 1.64 8.99
C VAL A 138 2.60 0.38 9.85
N VAL A 139 1.49 0.14 10.52
CA VAL A 139 1.27 -1.05 11.38
C VAL A 139 0.30 -2.04 10.76
N HIS A 140 -0.48 -1.61 9.79
CA HIS A 140 -1.40 -2.46 9.04
C HIS A 140 -1.66 -1.88 7.66
N ALA A 141 -1.84 -2.76 6.69
CA ALA A 141 -2.32 -2.40 5.38
C ALA A 141 -3.25 -3.49 4.86
N HIS A 142 -4.28 -3.08 4.13
CA HIS A 142 -5.21 -3.99 3.47
C HIS A 142 -5.37 -3.54 2.02
N PHE A 143 -5.09 -4.44 1.11
CA PHE A 143 -5.19 -4.21 -0.32
C PHE A 143 -6.23 -5.14 -0.91
N SER A 144 -7.03 -4.63 -1.85
CA SER A 144 -8.04 -5.44 -2.55
C SER A 144 -8.22 -4.96 -3.98
N PRO A 145 -8.62 -5.82 -4.91
CA PRO A 145 -9.02 -5.37 -6.23
C PRO A 145 -10.35 -4.61 -6.16
N ALA A 146 -10.52 -3.62 -7.02
CA ALA A 146 -11.80 -2.95 -7.21
C ALA A 146 -12.60 -3.70 -8.28
N ASP A 147 -13.88 -3.88 -8.04
CA ASP A 147 -14.80 -4.39 -9.06
C ASP A 147 -15.25 -3.24 -9.95
N SER A 148 -15.17 -3.42 -11.26
CA SER A 148 -15.63 -2.44 -12.26
C SER A 148 -17.05 -2.72 -12.75
N GLY A 149 -17.69 -3.80 -12.29
CA GLY A 149 -19.04 -4.16 -12.66
C GLY A 149 -20.11 -3.28 -12.00
N PRO A 150 -21.40 -3.52 -12.32
CA PRO A 150 -22.50 -2.81 -11.69
C PRO A 150 -22.51 -3.02 -10.18
N ARG A 151 -22.67 -1.94 -9.43
CA ARG A 151 -22.67 -2.00 -7.96
C ARG A 151 -24.10 -2.31 -7.47
N PRO A 152 -24.30 -3.43 -6.75
CA PRO A 152 -25.59 -3.72 -6.14
C PRO A 152 -26.03 -2.59 -5.19
N GLY A 153 -27.29 -2.23 -5.22
CA GLY A 153 -27.83 -1.16 -4.40
C GLY A 153 -27.80 0.24 -5.05
N ASP A 154 -27.16 0.38 -6.20
CA ASP A 154 -27.31 1.60 -7.00
C ASP A 154 -28.69 1.63 -7.65
N VAL A 155 -29.29 2.82 -7.65
CA VAL A 155 -30.63 3.06 -8.19
C VAL A 155 -30.51 3.96 -9.41
#